data_2467335b10ff66095cd0b523d3f461ee
#
_entry.id   2467335b10ff66095cd0b523d3f461ee
#
_cell.length_a   1.000
_cell.length_b   1.000
_cell.length_c   1.000
_cell.angle_alpha   90.00
_cell.angle_beta   90.00
_cell.angle_gamma   90.00
#
_symmetry.space_group_name_H-M   'P 1'
#
loop_
_entity.id
_entity.type
_entity.pdbx_description
1 polymer ?
#
loop_
_entity_poly.entity_id
_entity_poly.type
_entity_poly.pdbx_seq_one_letter_code
_entity_poly.pdbx_strand_id
1 'polypeptide(L)'
;MPGCGGDGDGEARYIYLTRNGRDACVSFFHHLSHMAVEDGGYTGTFDQFVLDFTSGALPYGSWSAHIKAWMGCRATDDPRVLFLSYEDLKVDLRGAVTKVSTHLGLPHSAERIDQLLPKFSFQWMRANEAQFNPKSVRWTECSAAQVLPTLDESAAGGAAADASGAVGGDGFHFIRRGAVGEGKARFTPEQDELFNAMVRRTFPQHLPDYLSKILR
;
A
#
# COMPACT_ATOMS: atom_id res chain seq x y z
N MET A 1 16.86 1.73 10.18
CA MET A 1 17.09 1.22 8.83
C MET A 1 18.18 0.17 8.92
N PRO A 2 18.01 -1.03 8.37
CA PRO A 2 19.14 -1.86 8.06
C PRO A 2 19.92 -1.10 7.00
N GLY A 3 21.19 -0.74 7.31
CA GLY A 3 22.02 0.01 6.38
C GLY A 3 22.24 -0.79 5.10
N CYS A 4 21.99 -0.20 3.93
CA CYS A 4 22.34 -0.77 2.64
C CYS A 4 23.88 -0.90 2.43
N GLY A 5 24.68 -0.84 3.47
CA GLY A 5 26.15 -0.83 3.43
C GLY A 5 26.82 -1.51 4.59
N GLY A 6 26.32 -2.65 5.04
CA GLY A 6 27.02 -3.49 6.02
C GLY A 6 27.72 -4.62 5.29
N ASP A 7 29.04 -4.73 5.47
CA ASP A 7 29.88 -5.87 5.08
C ASP A 7 29.53 -7.16 5.85
N GLY A 8 28.25 -7.28 6.22
CA GLY A 8 27.70 -8.47 6.86
C GLY A 8 27.42 -9.52 5.80
N ASP A 9 28.01 -10.65 5.98
CA ASP A 9 27.93 -11.94 5.27
C ASP A 9 26.49 -12.51 5.19
N GLY A 10 25.51 -11.63 4.96
CA GLY A 10 24.10 -11.95 4.95
C GLY A 10 23.56 -12.04 3.54
N GLU A 11 23.25 -13.25 3.07
CA GLU A 11 22.48 -13.56 1.87
C GLU A 11 21.03 -13.04 1.93
N ALA A 12 20.70 -12.07 2.81
CA ALA A 12 19.36 -11.52 2.95
C ALA A 12 18.96 -10.80 1.68
N ARG A 13 17.82 -11.20 1.10
CA ARG A 13 17.19 -10.58 -0.06
C ARG A 13 15.96 -9.81 0.39
N TYR A 14 15.79 -8.62 -0.18
CA TYR A 14 14.71 -7.72 0.19
C TYR A 14 13.73 -7.59 -0.97
N ILE A 15 12.44 -7.59 -0.66
CA ILE A 15 11.38 -7.24 -1.59
C ILE A 15 10.78 -5.95 -1.09
N TYR A 16 10.97 -4.87 -1.83
CA TYR A 16 10.40 -3.57 -1.52
C TYR A 16 9.16 -3.33 -2.38
N LEU A 17 7.99 -3.37 -1.73
CA LEU A 17 6.72 -3.13 -2.40
C LEU A 17 6.26 -1.69 -2.12
N THR A 18 6.03 -0.93 -3.18
CA THR A 18 5.44 0.40 -3.11
C THR A 18 3.99 0.40 -3.57
N ARG A 19 3.27 1.46 -3.20
CA ARG A 19 1.91 1.74 -3.65
C ARG A 19 1.73 3.24 -3.80
N ASN A 20 0.80 3.69 -4.68
CA ASN A 20 0.39 5.08 -4.75
C ASN A 20 0.09 5.61 -3.34
N GLY A 21 0.68 6.76 -2.99
CA GLY A 21 0.62 7.26 -1.61
C GLY A 21 -0.78 7.67 -1.17
N ARG A 22 -1.63 8.13 -2.09
CA ARG A 22 -3.05 8.44 -1.78
C ARG A 22 -3.82 7.18 -1.45
N ASP A 23 -3.62 6.12 -2.23
CA ASP A 23 -4.21 4.80 -1.96
C ASP A 23 -3.68 4.19 -0.66
N ALA A 24 -2.39 4.39 -0.38
CA ALA A 24 -1.78 3.97 0.87
C ALA A 24 -2.38 4.71 2.06
N CYS A 25 -2.59 6.04 1.94
CA CYS A 25 -3.22 6.86 2.96
C CYS A 25 -4.64 6.37 3.30
N VAL A 26 -5.49 6.18 2.29
CA VAL A 26 -6.86 5.65 2.47
C VAL A 26 -6.86 4.27 3.11
N SER A 27 -6.00 3.38 2.64
CA SER A 27 -5.88 2.04 3.21
C SER A 27 -5.39 2.06 4.66
N PHE A 28 -4.44 2.92 4.96
CA PHE A 28 -3.87 3.05 6.30
C PHE A 28 -4.87 3.65 7.28
N PHE A 29 -5.61 4.69 6.87
CA PHE A 29 -6.71 5.23 7.66
C PHE A 29 -7.73 4.14 8.01
N HIS A 30 -8.17 3.36 7.00
CA HIS A 30 -9.12 2.27 7.24
C HIS A 30 -8.62 1.27 8.30
N HIS A 31 -7.36 0.87 8.23
CA HIS A 31 -6.82 -0.07 9.22
C HIS A 31 -6.71 0.55 10.61
N LEU A 32 -6.16 1.76 10.73
CA LEU A 32 -5.96 2.37 12.03
C LEU A 32 -7.26 2.83 12.68
N SER A 33 -8.27 3.25 11.91
CA SER A 33 -9.57 3.64 12.47
C SER A 33 -10.40 2.46 13.01
N HIS A 34 -10.06 1.23 12.59
CA HIS A 34 -10.69 0.01 13.10
C HIS A 34 -9.83 -0.74 14.13
N MET A 35 -8.66 -0.23 14.45
CA MET A 35 -7.79 -0.79 15.48
C MET A 35 -8.16 -0.21 16.85
N ALA A 36 -8.12 -1.03 17.90
CA ALA A 36 -8.35 -0.54 19.26
C ALA A 36 -7.29 0.53 19.62
N VAL A 37 -7.71 1.57 20.33
CA VAL A 37 -6.86 2.73 20.66
C VAL A 37 -5.61 2.30 21.45
N GLU A 38 -5.78 1.35 22.37
CA GLU A 38 -4.70 0.79 23.20
C GLU A 38 -3.66 0.01 22.38
N ASP A 39 -4.04 -0.43 21.19
CA ASP A 39 -3.17 -1.14 20.25
C ASP A 39 -2.57 -0.19 19.18
N GLY A 40 -2.82 1.12 19.30
CA GLY A 40 -2.32 2.16 18.40
C GLY A 40 -3.34 2.64 17.36
N GLY A 41 -4.62 2.41 17.61
CA GLY A 41 -5.72 2.86 16.74
C GLY A 41 -5.80 4.39 16.64
N TYR A 42 -6.32 4.87 15.51
CA TYR A 42 -6.49 6.29 15.22
C TYR A 42 -7.94 6.73 15.48
N THR A 43 -8.12 7.87 16.14
CA THR A 43 -9.44 8.36 16.55
C THR A 43 -9.90 9.64 15.84
N GLY A 44 -9.02 10.26 15.04
CA GLY A 44 -9.33 11.48 14.27
C GLY A 44 -10.17 11.19 13.02
N THR A 45 -10.62 12.28 12.36
CA THR A 45 -11.31 12.21 11.07
C THR A 45 -10.33 11.87 9.92
N PHE A 46 -10.88 11.58 8.73
CA PHE A 46 -10.05 11.37 7.54
C PHE A 46 -9.26 12.62 7.15
N ASP A 47 -9.86 13.82 7.28
CA ASP A 47 -9.17 15.09 6.99
C ASP A 47 -7.94 15.29 7.90
N GLN A 48 -8.10 15.04 9.19
CA GLN A 48 -6.98 15.10 10.14
C GLN A 48 -5.93 14.04 9.81
N PHE A 49 -6.36 12.83 9.41
CA PHE A 49 -5.43 11.77 9.03
C PHE A 49 -4.58 12.14 7.81
N VAL A 50 -5.16 12.79 6.80
CA VAL A 50 -4.40 13.27 5.64
C VAL A 50 -3.35 14.30 6.05
N LEU A 51 -3.66 15.22 6.98
CA LEU A 51 -2.70 16.16 7.54
C LEU A 51 -1.55 15.43 8.26
N ASP A 52 -1.88 14.49 9.13
CA ASP A 52 -0.89 13.71 9.88
C ASP A 52 -0.02 12.83 8.97
N PHE A 53 -0.63 12.22 7.95
CA PHE A 53 0.06 11.42 6.94
C PHE A 53 1.05 12.26 6.11
N THR A 54 0.62 13.43 5.65
CA THR A 54 1.44 14.30 4.79
C THR A 54 2.50 15.09 5.56
N SER A 55 2.29 15.34 6.85
CA SER A 55 3.31 15.92 7.74
C SER A 55 4.32 14.89 8.25
N GLY A 56 3.98 13.60 8.24
CA GLY A 56 4.79 12.53 8.82
C GLY A 56 4.59 12.35 10.33
N ALA A 57 3.47 12.86 10.87
CA ALA A 57 3.14 12.77 12.29
C ALA A 57 2.63 11.39 12.73
N LEU A 58 2.26 10.53 11.78
CA LEU A 58 1.84 9.17 12.09
C LEU A 58 3.00 8.29 12.60
N PRO A 59 2.72 7.24 13.40
CA PRO A 59 3.75 6.43 14.06
C PRO A 59 4.83 5.85 13.15
N TYR A 60 4.51 5.61 11.87
CA TYR A 60 5.44 5.02 10.90
C TYR A 60 6.20 6.06 10.06
N GLY A 61 6.04 7.36 10.38
CA GLY A 61 6.70 8.45 9.71
C GLY A 61 6.13 8.75 8.31
N SER A 62 6.89 9.50 7.52
CA SER A 62 6.45 9.96 6.20
C SER A 62 6.59 8.88 5.12
N TRP A 63 5.50 8.62 4.37
CA TRP A 63 5.49 7.76 3.19
C TRP A 63 6.56 8.15 2.16
N SER A 64 6.69 9.43 1.85
CA SER A 64 7.65 9.92 0.86
C SER A 64 9.10 9.80 1.33
N ALA A 65 9.37 10.04 2.61
CA ALA A 65 10.71 9.86 3.19
C ALA A 65 11.12 8.38 3.22
N HIS A 66 10.19 7.49 3.51
CA HIS A 66 10.42 6.04 3.45
C HIS A 66 10.81 5.59 2.04
N ILE A 67 10.07 6.03 1.02
CA ILE A 67 10.39 5.73 -0.37
C ILE A 67 11.76 6.31 -0.75
N LYS A 68 12.03 7.58 -0.39
CA LYS A 68 13.32 8.22 -0.69
C LYS A 68 14.50 7.42 -0.13
N ALA A 69 14.36 6.89 1.08
CA ALA A 69 15.40 6.08 1.70
C ALA A 69 15.65 4.77 0.93
N TRP A 70 14.59 4.09 0.47
CA TRP A 70 14.73 2.87 -0.34
C TRP A 70 15.21 3.16 -1.76
N MET A 71 14.85 4.31 -2.33
CA MET A 71 15.36 4.74 -3.64
C MET A 71 16.88 4.96 -3.65
N GLY A 72 17.49 5.30 -2.50
CA GLY A 72 18.94 5.32 -2.34
C GLY A 72 19.58 3.95 -2.62
N CYS A 73 18.95 2.87 -2.16
CA CYS A 73 19.41 1.51 -2.47
C CYS A 73 19.25 1.17 -3.95
N ARG A 74 18.16 1.63 -4.60
CA ARG A 74 17.94 1.43 -6.04
C ARG A 74 18.99 2.15 -6.90
N ALA A 75 19.39 3.35 -6.48
CA ALA A 75 20.41 4.11 -7.21
C ALA A 75 21.79 3.44 -7.20
N THR A 76 22.01 2.51 -6.27
CA THR A 76 23.24 1.71 -6.21
C THR A 76 23.12 0.36 -6.94
N ASP A 77 21.98 0.08 -7.57
CA ASP A 77 21.67 -1.22 -8.23
C ASP A 77 21.96 -2.43 -7.32
N ASP A 78 21.59 -2.31 -6.06
CA ASP A 78 21.79 -3.41 -5.09
C ASP A 78 20.98 -4.65 -5.54
N PRO A 79 21.65 -5.74 -5.98
CA PRO A 79 20.97 -6.91 -6.49
C PRO A 79 20.17 -7.66 -5.43
N ARG A 80 20.37 -7.33 -4.15
CA ARG A 80 19.61 -7.90 -3.04
C ARG A 80 18.21 -7.29 -2.90
N VAL A 81 17.92 -6.16 -3.58
CA VAL A 81 16.65 -5.45 -3.45
C VAL A 81 15.82 -5.58 -4.72
N LEU A 82 14.70 -6.26 -4.62
CA LEU A 82 13.68 -6.28 -5.68
C LEU A 82 12.64 -5.19 -5.42
N PHE A 83 12.52 -4.24 -6.34
CA PHE A 83 11.49 -3.19 -6.31
C PHE A 83 10.26 -3.63 -7.10
N LEU A 84 9.11 -3.59 -6.46
CA LEU A 84 7.80 -3.86 -7.07
C LEU A 84 6.84 -2.72 -6.72
N SER A 85 5.85 -2.46 -7.60
CA SER A 85 4.71 -1.61 -7.27
C SER A 85 3.43 -2.45 -7.16
N TYR A 86 2.52 -2.03 -6.30
CA TYR A 86 1.21 -2.65 -6.16
C TYR A 86 0.43 -2.56 -7.47
N GLU A 87 0.56 -1.44 -8.17
CA GLU A 87 -0.06 -1.19 -9.46
C GLU A 87 0.42 -2.19 -10.52
N ASP A 88 1.73 -2.46 -10.57
CA ASP A 88 2.27 -3.47 -11.50
C ASP A 88 1.80 -4.89 -11.15
N LEU A 89 1.68 -5.22 -9.83
CA LEU A 89 1.13 -6.51 -9.42
C LEU A 89 -0.32 -6.68 -9.88
N LYS A 90 -1.10 -5.61 -9.89
CA LYS A 90 -2.49 -5.64 -10.36
C LYS A 90 -2.60 -5.83 -11.88
N VAL A 91 -1.62 -5.36 -12.63
CA VAL A 91 -1.56 -5.51 -14.10
C VAL A 91 -1.03 -6.88 -14.50
N ASP A 92 0.05 -7.32 -13.88
CA ASP A 92 0.74 -8.58 -14.20
C ASP A 92 1.17 -9.33 -12.94
N LEU A 93 0.21 -9.97 -12.30
CA LEU A 93 0.48 -10.79 -11.10
C LEU A 93 1.43 -11.94 -11.40
N ARG A 94 1.28 -12.60 -12.57
CA ARG A 94 2.12 -13.72 -12.98
C ARG A 94 3.59 -13.31 -13.12
N GLY A 95 3.84 -12.22 -13.82
CA GLY A 95 5.19 -11.68 -13.97
C GLY A 95 5.80 -11.24 -12.64
N ALA A 96 5.01 -10.64 -11.75
CA ALA A 96 5.46 -10.25 -10.41
C ALA A 96 5.87 -11.48 -9.58
N VAL A 97 5.05 -12.53 -9.56
CA VAL A 97 5.36 -13.79 -8.85
C VAL A 97 6.62 -14.43 -9.43
N THR A 98 6.79 -14.42 -10.75
CA THR A 98 8.01 -14.93 -11.41
C THR A 98 9.24 -14.15 -10.97
N LYS A 99 9.18 -12.81 -10.95
CA LYS A 99 10.28 -11.96 -10.47
C LYS A 99 10.66 -12.24 -9.03
N VAL A 100 9.65 -12.37 -8.14
CA VAL A 100 9.87 -12.70 -6.72
C VAL A 100 10.53 -14.07 -6.58
N SER A 101 10.02 -15.09 -7.27
CA SER A 101 10.57 -16.45 -7.25
C SER A 101 12.04 -16.49 -7.69
N THR A 102 12.35 -15.79 -8.78
CA THR A 102 13.74 -15.68 -9.29
C THR A 102 14.62 -14.92 -8.30
N HIS A 103 14.15 -13.79 -7.79
CA HIS A 103 14.89 -12.97 -6.83
C HIS A 103 15.23 -13.73 -5.55
N LEU A 104 14.32 -14.54 -5.06
CA LEU A 104 14.55 -15.36 -3.86
C LEU A 104 15.43 -16.59 -4.12
N GLY A 105 15.84 -16.86 -5.36
CA GLY A 105 16.60 -18.05 -5.72
C GLY A 105 15.78 -19.33 -5.64
N LEU A 106 14.46 -19.23 -5.77
CA LEU A 106 13.49 -20.33 -5.75
C LEU A 106 12.77 -20.44 -7.11
N PRO A 107 13.52 -20.67 -8.21
CA PRO A 107 12.90 -20.70 -9.52
C PRO A 107 11.92 -21.87 -9.64
N HIS A 108 10.70 -21.56 -10.05
CA HIS A 108 9.65 -22.52 -10.35
C HIS A 108 9.38 -22.56 -11.84
N SER A 109 8.96 -23.72 -12.35
CA SER A 109 8.48 -23.84 -13.72
C SER A 109 7.24 -22.96 -13.95
N ALA A 110 6.97 -22.63 -15.20
CA ALA A 110 5.79 -21.85 -15.58
C ALA A 110 4.49 -22.50 -15.07
N GLU A 111 4.38 -23.81 -15.20
CA GLU A 111 3.24 -24.62 -14.77
C GLU A 111 3.06 -24.54 -13.24
N ARG A 112 4.19 -24.55 -12.49
CA ARG A 112 4.12 -24.43 -11.03
C ARG A 112 3.67 -23.05 -10.59
N ILE A 113 4.14 -22.01 -11.26
CA ILE A 113 3.65 -20.63 -11.03
C ILE A 113 2.15 -20.56 -11.30
N ASP A 114 1.68 -21.08 -12.44
CA ASP A 114 0.27 -21.05 -12.82
C ASP A 114 -0.63 -21.80 -11.81
N GLN A 115 -0.14 -22.89 -11.23
CA GLN A 115 -0.83 -23.60 -10.14
C GLN A 115 -0.93 -22.78 -8.84
N LEU A 116 0.02 -21.90 -8.57
CA LEU A 116 0.07 -21.07 -7.35
C LEU A 116 -0.71 -19.77 -7.50
N LEU A 117 -0.84 -19.21 -8.70
CA LEU A 117 -1.48 -17.92 -8.97
C LEU A 117 -2.86 -17.74 -8.30
N PRO A 118 -3.77 -18.72 -8.30
CA PRO A 118 -5.05 -18.57 -7.65
C PRO A 118 -4.95 -18.17 -6.17
N LYS A 119 -3.91 -18.65 -5.45
CA LYS A 119 -3.67 -18.34 -4.03
C LYS A 119 -3.16 -16.92 -3.79
N PHE A 120 -2.67 -16.25 -4.82
CA PHE A 120 -2.25 -14.85 -4.77
C PHE A 120 -3.33 -13.88 -5.26
N SER A 121 -4.47 -14.40 -5.71
CA SER A 121 -5.60 -13.56 -6.14
C SER A 121 -6.27 -12.86 -4.96
N PHE A 122 -6.82 -11.66 -5.22
CA PHE A 122 -7.59 -10.92 -4.22
C PHE A 122 -8.76 -11.77 -3.68
N GLN A 123 -9.48 -12.47 -4.54
CA GLN A 123 -10.64 -13.29 -4.19
C GLN A 123 -10.24 -14.41 -3.22
N TRP A 124 -9.12 -15.10 -3.49
CA TRP A 124 -8.65 -16.15 -2.60
C TRP A 124 -8.19 -15.58 -1.25
N MET A 125 -7.41 -14.50 -1.27
CA MET A 125 -6.94 -13.85 -0.05
C MET A 125 -8.13 -13.35 0.80
N ARG A 126 -9.15 -12.78 0.17
CA ARG A 126 -10.37 -12.33 0.83
C ARG A 126 -11.12 -13.51 1.46
N ALA A 127 -11.32 -14.61 0.72
CA ALA A 127 -11.97 -15.81 1.22
C ALA A 127 -11.19 -16.49 2.36
N ASN A 128 -9.88 -16.24 2.47
CA ASN A 128 -8.98 -16.78 3.49
C ASN A 128 -8.44 -15.70 4.43
N GLU A 129 -9.16 -14.60 4.61
CA GLU A 129 -8.74 -13.40 5.31
C GLU A 129 -8.21 -13.67 6.73
N ALA A 130 -8.77 -14.65 7.42
CA ALA A 130 -8.33 -15.04 8.76
C ALA A 130 -6.86 -15.47 8.85
N GLN A 131 -6.23 -15.86 7.72
CA GLN A 131 -4.81 -16.21 7.65
C GLN A 131 -3.90 -14.97 7.60
N PHE A 132 -4.44 -13.83 7.16
CA PHE A 132 -3.71 -12.58 6.97
C PHE A 132 -3.95 -11.56 8.08
N ASN A 133 -5.05 -11.72 8.82
CA ASN A 133 -5.45 -10.79 9.86
C ASN A 133 -4.48 -10.88 11.05
N PRO A 134 -3.78 -9.78 11.43
CA PRO A 134 -2.92 -9.76 12.58
C PRO A 134 -3.68 -10.13 13.86
N LYS A 135 -3.14 -11.10 14.60
CA LYS A 135 -3.72 -11.55 15.87
C LYS A 135 -3.21 -10.77 17.08
N SER A 136 -2.21 -9.89 16.84
CA SER A 136 -1.57 -9.08 17.87
C SER A 136 -2.31 -7.79 18.20
N VAL A 137 -3.35 -7.45 17.42
CA VAL A 137 -4.15 -6.24 17.59
C VAL A 137 -5.62 -6.59 17.67
N ARG A 138 -6.40 -5.77 18.40
CA ARG A 138 -7.85 -5.88 18.48
C ARG A 138 -8.49 -4.97 17.44
N TRP A 139 -9.48 -5.50 16.74
CA TRP A 139 -10.26 -4.78 15.75
C TRP A 139 -11.58 -4.34 16.34
N THR A 140 -11.99 -3.11 16.07
CA THR A 140 -13.21 -2.48 16.58
C THR A 140 -14.00 -1.85 15.45
N GLU A 141 -15.26 -1.53 15.69
CA GLU A 141 -16.05 -0.67 14.81
C GLU A 141 -15.50 0.76 14.86
N CYS A 142 -15.37 1.41 13.69
CA CYS A 142 -15.00 2.81 13.65
C CYS A 142 -16.18 3.71 14.04
N SER A 143 -15.89 4.89 14.60
CA SER A 143 -16.91 5.88 14.90
C SER A 143 -17.49 6.53 13.63
N ALA A 144 -18.66 7.14 13.72
CA ALA A 144 -19.27 7.85 12.59
C ALA A 144 -18.37 8.98 12.02
N ALA A 145 -17.51 9.58 12.86
CA ALA A 145 -16.54 10.59 12.44
C ALA A 145 -15.38 10.02 11.62
N GLN A 146 -15.18 8.71 11.66
CA GLN A 146 -14.09 7.99 11.00
C GLN A 146 -14.52 7.30 9.70
N VAL A 147 -15.78 7.48 9.29
CA VAL A 147 -16.26 6.92 8.03
C VAL A 147 -15.53 7.60 6.86
N LEU A 148 -15.00 6.79 5.97
CA LEU A 148 -14.38 7.29 4.74
C LEU A 148 -15.41 8.05 3.90
N PRO A 149 -15.02 9.17 3.27
CA PRO A 149 -15.90 9.89 2.34
C PRO A 149 -16.48 8.94 1.27
N THR A 150 -17.72 9.16 0.88
CA THR A 150 -18.35 8.41 -0.23
C THR A 150 -17.56 8.63 -1.51
N LEU A 151 -17.45 7.56 -2.31
CA LEU A 151 -16.85 7.67 -3.64
C LEU A 151 -17.84 8.35 -4.57
N ASP A 152 -17.38 9.32 -5.33
CA ASP A 152 -18.08 9.79 -6.51
C ASP A 152 -17.87 8.75 -7.63
N GLU A 153 -18.89 7.94 -7.88
CA GLU A 153 -18.84 6.86 -8.89
C GLU A 153 -18.61 7.38 -10.31
N SER A 154 -18.84 8.67 -10.55
CA SER A 154 -18.63 9.29 -11.88
C SER A 154 -17.13 9.48 -12.19
N ALA A 155 -16.25 9.55 -11.17
CA ALA A 155 -14.81 9.76 -11.33
C ALA A 155 -14.01 8.45 -11.41
N ALA A 156 -14.62 7.31 -11.09
CA ALA A 156 -13.96 6.00 -11.11
C ALA A 156 -13.92 5.43 -12.52
N GLY A 157 -13.00 5.90 -13.36
CA GLY A 157 -12.69 5.33 -14.66
C GLY A 157 -12.34 3.85 -14.60
N GLY A 158 -13.28 3.02 -14.93
CA GLY A 158 -13.19 1.73 -15.57
C GLY A 158 -12.12 0.72 -15.12
N ALA A 159 -12.24 0.18 -13.92
CA ALA A 159 -11.90 -1.21 -13.67
C ALA A 159 -13.10 -1.78 -12.90
N ALA A 160 -13.75 -2.80 -13.44
CA ALA A 160 -14.87 -3.46 -12.81
C ALA A 160 -14.47 -3.93 -11.41
N ALA A 161 -14.63 -3.05 -10.43
CA ALA A 161 -14.64 -3.42 -9.04
C ALA A 161 -15.96 -4.18 -8.86
N ASP A 162 -15.83 -5.45 -8.52
CA ASP A 162 -16.94 -6.26 -8.05
C ASP A 162 -17.77 -5.41 -7.06
N ALA A 163 -19.03 -5.14 -7.43
CA ALA A 163 -19.91 -4.18 -6.77
C ALA A 163 -20.42 -4.68 -5.40
N SER A 164 -19.74 -5.59 -4.74
CA SER A 164 -20.06 -6.09 -3.40
C SER A 164 -19.50 -5.25 -2.25
N GLY A 165 -19.00 -4.07 -2.53
CA GLY A 165 -18.54 -3.09 -1.52
C GLY A 165 -19.65 -2.20 -0.98
N ALA A 166 -20.85 -2.74 -0.76
CA ALA A 166 -21.90 -2.03 -0.03
C ALA A 166 -21.41 -1.73 1.39
N VAL A 167 -21.35 -0.44 1.74
CA VAL A 167 -21.29 0.04 3.11
C VAL A 167 -22.62 -0.32 3.76
N GLY A 168 -22.71 -1.53 4.28
CA GLY A 168 -23.91 -2.05 4.94
C GLY A 168 -23.59 -3.34 5.64
N GLY A 169 -23.29 -3.30 6.94
CA GLY A 169 -23.48 -4.40 7.85
C GLY A 169 -22.39 -5.47 7.96
N ASP A 170 -21.36 -5.51 7.17
CA ASP A 170 -20.23 -6.41 7.38
C ASP A 170 -19.10 -5.65 8.10
N GLY A 171 -18.68 -6.16 9.27
CA GLY A 171 -17.65 -5.56 10.11
C GLY A 171 -16.31 -5.32 9.41
N PHE A 172 -15.29 -4.93 10.17
CA PHE A 172 -13.95 -4.66 9.63
C PHE A 172 -13.39 -5.80 8.80
N HIS A 173 -12.82 -5.46 7.66
CA HIS A 173 -12.10 -6.39 6.79
C HIS A 173 -10.65 -5.96 6.56
N PHE A 174 -9.70 -6.82 6.93
CA PHE A 174 -8.27 -6.59 6.71
C PHE A 174 -7.94 -6.55 5.21
N ILE A 175 -8.49 -7.48 4.42
CA ILE A 175 -8.42 -7.49 2.95
C ILE A 175 -9.65 -6.74 2.41
N ARG A 176 -9.59 -5.41 2.29
CA ARG A 176 -10.76 -4.57 2.04
C ARG A 176 -11.24 -4.57 0.58
N ARG A 177 -10.55 -3.90 -0.32
CA ARG A 177 -10.97 -3.68 -1.72
C ARG A 177 -9.97 -4.18 -2.75
N GLY A 178 -8.68 -4.11 -2.46
CA GLY A 178 -7.62 -4.48 -3.39
C GLY A 178 -7.61 -3.66 -4.69
N ALA A 179 -8.18 -2.44 -4.68
CA ALA A 179 -8.31 -1.57 -5.83
C ALA A 179 -7.15 -0.57 -5.94
N VAL A 180 -6.94 -0.03 -7.14
CA VAL A 180 -6.02 1.07 -7.45
C VAL A 180 -6.85 2.30 -7.77
N GLY A 181 -6.36 3.50 -7.37
CA GLY A 181 -6.99 4.79 -7.69
C GLY A 181 -8.05 5.25 -6.69
N GLU A 182 -8.32 4.51 -5.62
CA GLU A 182 -9.29 4.90 -4.61
C GLU A 182 -8.90 6.21 -3.90
N GLY A 183 -7.61 6.41 -3.65
CA GLY A 183 -7.11 7.62 -3.03
C GLY A 183 -7.40 8.85 -3.88
N LYS A 184 -7.16 8.78 -5.17
CA LYS A 184 -7.47 9.87 -6.11
C LYS A 184 -8.96 10.22 -6.13
N ALA A 185 -9.84 9.24 -6.01
CA ALA A 185 -11.29 9.45 -5.99
C ALA A 185 -11.82 10.00 -4.65
N ARG A 186 -11.06 9.87 -3.56
CA ARG A 186 -11.49 10.30 -2.22
C ARG A 186 -10.88 11.60 -1.74
N PHE A 187 -9.72 11.96 -2.26
CA PHE A 187 -9.03 13.18 -1.85
C PHE A 187 -9.76 14.40 -2.42
N THR A 188 -9.96 15.42 -1.57
CA THR A 188 -10.37 16.75 -2.04
C THR A 188 -9.19 17.42 -2.77
N PRO A 189 -9.45 18.49 -3.57
CA PRO A 189 -8.37 19.27 -4.18
C PRO A 189 -7.35 19.79 -3.18
N GLU A 190 -7.79 20.20 -1.98
CA GLU A 190 -6.92 20.69 -0.90
C GLU A 190 -6.05 19.57 -0.33
N GLN A 191 -6.61 18.38 -0.13
CA GLN A 191 -5.87 17.20 0.32
C GLN A 191 -4.85 16.74 -0.73
N ASP A 192 -5.22 16.82 -2.01
CA ASP A 192 -4.30 16.56 -3.12
C ASP A 192 -3.11 17.53 -3.12
N GLU A 193 -3.36 18.81 -2.86
CA GLU A 193 -2.29 19.80 -2.79
C GLU A 193 -1.37 19.55 -1.59
N LEU A 194 -1.90 19.17 -0.42
CA LEU A 194 -1.09 18.76 0.73
C LEU A 194 -0.19 17.56 0.39
N PHE A 195 -0.74 16.56 -0.28
CA PHE A 195 0.02 15.40 -0.72
C PHE A 195 1.11 15.77 -1.73
N ASN A 196 0.78 16.58 -2.73
CA ASN A 196 1.73 17.05 -3.73
C ASN A 196 2.82 17.92 -3.10
N ALA A 197 2.50 18.75 -2.11
CA ALA A 197 3.47 19.54 -1.37
C ALA A 197 4.45 18.65 -0.58
N MET A 198 3.96 17.57 0.05
CA MET A 198 4.83 16.57 0.69
C MET A 198 5.79 15.95 -0.30
N VAL A 199 5.31 15.53 -1.48
CA VAL A 199 6.15 14.93 -2.53
C VAL A 199 7.20 15.94 -3.01
N ARG A 200 6.82 17.17 -3.34
CA ARG A 200 7.76 18.23 -3.76
C ARG A 200 8.82 18.54 -2.71
N ARG A 201 8.43 18.59 -1.43
CA ARG A 201 9.38 18.81 -0.31
C ARG A 201 10.40 17.69 -0.20
N THR A 202 9.97 16.46 -0.45
CA THR A 202 10.86 15.27 -0.35
C THR A 202 11.77 15.13 -1.57
N PHE A 203 11.28 15.50 -2.77
CA PHE A 203 11.97 15.40 -4.05
C PHE A 203 12.00 16.77 -4.76
N PRO A 204 12.79 17.72 -4.25
CA PRO A 204 12.73 19.12 -4.73
C PRO A 204 13.30 19.34 -6.13
N GLN A 205 14.21 18.49 -6.58
CA GLN A 205 14.90 18.67 -7.86
C GLN A 205 14.24 17.89 -8.99
N HIS A 206 13.94 16.65 -8.76
CA HIS A 206 13.38 15.75 -9.77
C HIS A 206 12.60 14.62 -9.08
N LEU A 207 11.41 14.33 -9.61
CA LEU A 207 10.66 13.16 -9.23
C LEU A 207 11.18 11.96 -10.02
N PRO A 208 11.73 10.93 -9.37
CA PRO A 208 12.20 9.74 -10.07
C PRO A 208 11.11 9.11 -10.95
N ASP A 209 11.47 8.61 -12.13
CA ASP A 209 10.53 8.04 -13.10
C ASP A 209 9.65 6.94 -12.50
N TYR A 210 10.23 6.14 -11.62
CA TYR A 210 9.51 5.13 -10.87
C TYR A 210 8.34 5.71 -10.05
N LEU A 211 8.58 6.84 -9.36
CA LEU A 211 7.54 7.53 -8.60
C LEU A 211 6.53 8.23 -9.51
N SER A 212 6.98 8.81 -10.60
CA SER A 212 6.09 9.42 -11.61
C SER A 212 5.07 8.42 -12.12
N LYS A 213 5.46 7.14 -12.25
CA LYS A 213 4.57 6.05 -12.68
C LYS A 213 3.49 5.73 -11.64
N ILE A 214 3.87 5.62 -10.37
CA ILE A 214 2.93 5.21 -9.30
C ILE A 214 2.08 6.38 -8.76
N LEU A 215 2.40 7.63 -9.10
CA LEU A 215 1.63 8.80 -8.68
C LEU A 215 0.58 9.28 -9.71
N ARG A 216 0.55 8.67 -10.88
CA ARG A 216 -0.47 8.92 -11.92
C ARG A 216 -1.80 8.30 -11.53
#